data_d88cbdfac73c8c6e6564ab001ca51088
#
_entry.id   d88cbdfac73c8c6e6564ab001ca51088
#
_cell.length_a   1.000
_cell.length_b   1.000
_cell.length_c   1.000
_cell.angle_alpha   90.00
_cell.angle_beta   90.00
_cell.angle_gamma   90.00
#
_symmetry.space_group_name_H-M   'P 1'
#
loop_
_entity.id
_entity.type
_entity.pdbx_description
1 polymer ?
#
loop_
_entity_poly.entity_id
_entity_poly.type
_entity_poly.pdbx_seq_one_letter_code
_entity_poly.pdbx_strand_id
1 'polypeptide(L)'
;DPGSKLSRFERVRNRYLRFIQRMMPYRKIIVGSYLVIVSLVSVYMLTSIGRDVLPKVNGSQFQLRMRAADGTRIERTEALTIRLENIIKDVAGKENVAITSSYVGMHPQLFSTSSLFLFMAGPHEAVLQVALREGYNTNLDALKDKIRRKAEEALPGVKLSFETIELTDKILGQGSPTPVEVRFSGRNKKDNEEYARR
;
A
#
# COMPACT_ATOMS: atom_id res chain seq x y z
N ASP A 1 5.73 -36.67 66.86
CA ASP A 1 5.77 -35.33 67.41
C ASP A 1 4.61 -34.50 66.86
N PRO A 2 3.59 -34.13 67.63
CA PRO A 2 2.44 -33.37 67.14
C PRO A 2 2.73 -31.89 67.20
N GLY A 3 3.75 -31.45 66.47
CA GLY A 3 4.18 -30.06 66.53
C GLY A 3 4.89 -29.54 65.28
N SER A 4 4.84 -30.25 64.18
CA SER A 4 5.50 -29.75 62.96
C SER A 4 4.69 -28.59 62.38
N LYS A 5 5.23 -27.38 62.52
CA LYS A 5 4.71 -26.20 61.87
C LYS A 5 4.62 -26.50 60.37
N LEU A 6 3.39 -26.54 59.86
CA LEU A 6 3.10 -26.72 58.44
C LEU A 6 4.08 -25.87 57.59
N SER A 7 4.87 -26.54 56.77
CA SER A 7 5.79 -25.85 55.84
C SER A 7 5.03 -24.79 55.03
N ARG A 8 5.69 -23.71 54.66
CA ARG A 8 5.09 -22.67 53.78
C ARG A 8 4.46 -23.29 52.53
N PHE A 9 5.07 -24.33 52.04
CA PHE A 9 4.58 -25.10 50.86
C PHE A 9 3.26 -25.81 51.19
N GLU A 10 3.14 -26.46 52.33
CA GLU A 10 1.88 -27.14 52.72
C GLU A 10 0.73 -26.18 52.96
N ARG A 11 1.01 -24.97 53.44
CA ARG A 11 -0.01 -23.91 53.57
C ARG A 11 -0.52 -23.43 52.22
N VAL A 12 0.38 -23.25 51.25
CA VAL A 12 0.03 -22.87 49.88
C VAL A 12 -0.76 -24.00 49.22
N ARG A 13 -0.28 -25.24 49.30
CA ARG A 13 -0.96 -26.42 48.78
C ARG A 13 -2.38 -26.57 49.33
N ASN A 14 -2.56 -26.46 50.66
CA ASN A 14 -3.86 -26.62 51.30
C ASN A 14 -4.81 -25.44 50.97
N ARG A 15 -4.28 -24.25 50.73
CA ARG A 15 -5.09 -23.12 50.26
C ARG A 15 -5.56 -23.35 48.82
N TYR A 16 -4.68 -23.84 47.98
CA TYR A 16 -5.00 -24.18 46.59
C TYR A 16 -6.04 -25.29 46.49
N LEU A 17 -5.85 -26.37 47.25
CA LEU A 17 -6.82 -27.48 47.27
C LEU A 17 -8.22 -27.02 47.72
N ARG A 18 -8.29 -26.22 48.79
CA ARG A 18 -9.58 -25.65 49.24
C ARG A 18 -10.21 -24.75 48.19
N PHE A 19 -9.42 -23.97 47.46
CA PHE A 19 -9.90 -23.13 46.38
C PHE A 19 -10.49 -23.98 45.26
N ILE A 20 -9.78 -25.00 44.82
CA ILE A 20 -10.23 -25.92 43.76
C ILE A 20 -11.51 -26.65 44.19
N GLN A 21 -11.55 -27.21 45.40
CA GLN A 21 -12.73 -27.89 45.92
C GLN A 21 -13.95 -26.97 45.97
N ARG A 22 -13.76 -25.69 46.30
CA ARG A 22 -14.85 -24.71 46.35
C ARG A 22 -15.34 -24.32 44.93
N MET A 23 -14.48 -24.38 43.95
CA MET A 23 -14.81 -24.06 42.53
C MET A 23 -15.40 -25.26 41.78
N MET A 24 -15.16 -26.49 42.25
CA MET A 24 -15.62 -27.74 41.60
C MET A 24 -17.13 -27.75 41.29
N PRO A 25 -18.05 -27.37 42.21
CA PRO A 25 -19.47 -27.35 41.93
C PRO A 25 -19.87 -26.34 40.85
N TYR A 26 -19.07 -25.28 40.65
CA TYR A 26 -19.33 -24.23 39.68
C TYR A 26 -18.63 -24.45 38.32
N ARG A 27 -18.02 -25.66 38.10
CA ARG A 27 -17.25 -25.98 36.90
C ARG A 27 -17.97 -25.64 35.59
N LYS A 28 -19.29 -25.94 35.52
CA LYS A 28 -20.09 -25.66 34.32
C LYS A 28 -20.24 -24.16 34.07
N ILE A 29 -20.41 -23.36 35.10
CA ILE A 29 -20.51 -21.89 35.01
C ILE A 29 -19.17 -21.30 34.63
N ILE A 30 -18.07 -21.80 35.21
CA ILE A 30 -16.71 -21.34 34.90
C ILE A 30 -16.36 -21.60 33.43
N VAL A 31 -16.63 -22.81 32.95
CA VAL A 31 -16.39 -23.16 31.55
C VAL A 31 -17.31 -22.35 30.64
N GLY A 32 -18.59 -22.20 31.00
CA GLY A 32 -19.52 -21.38 30.20
C GLY A 32 -19.09 -19.90 30.10
N SER A 33 -18.72 -19.29 31.25
CA SER A 33 -18.24 -17.91 31.26
C SER A 33 -16.95 -17.73 30.47
N TYR A 34 -16.02 -18.68 30.57
CA TYR A 34 -14.79 -18.69 29.77
C TYR A 34 -15.09 -18.70 28.26
N LEU A 35 -15.99 -19.61 27.83
CA LEU A 35 -16.38 -19.70 26.43
C LEU A 35 -17.05 -18.41 25.93
N VAL A 36 -17.90 -17.80 26.72
CA VAL A 36 -18.54 -16.52 26.39
C VAL A 36 -17.50 -15.41 26.28
N ILE A 37 -16.58 -15.28 27.22
CA ILE A 37 -15.53 -14.27 27.20
C ILE A 37 -14.64 -14.46 25.99
N VAL A 38 -14.18 -15.68 25.73
CA VAL A 38 -13.32 -15.96 24.57
C VAL A 38 -14.04 -15.66 23.25
N SER A 39 -15.33 -16.02 23.14
CA SER A 39 -16.12 -15.70 21.96
C SER A 39 -16.28 -14.19 21.75
N LEU A 40 -16.56 -13.44 22.81
CA LEU A 40 -16.66 -11.97 22.73
C LEU A 40 -15.33 -11.32 22.33
N VAL A 41 -14.23 -11.76 22.92
CA VAL A 41 -12.89 -11.27 22.56
C VAL A 41 -12.54 -11.62 21.11
N SER A 42 -12.87 -12.84 20.66
CA SER A 42 -12.64 -13.25 19.27
C SER A 42 -13.44 -12.42 18.29
N VAL A 43 -14.73 -12.19 18.56
CA VAL A 43 -15.57 -11.33 17.72
C VAL A 43 -15.03 -9.90 17.71
N TYR A 44 -14.66 -9.36 18.85
CA TYR A 44 -14.06 -8.02 18.94
C TYR A 44 -12.75 -7.94 18.14
N MET A 45 -11.86 -8.91 18.26
CA MET A 45 -10.63 -8.95 17.48
C MET A 45 -10.90 -9.06 15.99
N LEU A 46 -11.83 -9.90 15.55
CA LEU A 46 -12.19 -10.03 14.13
C LEU A 46 -12.77 -8.74 13.54
N THR A 47 -13.45 -7.93 14.33
CA THR A 47 -13.98 -6.63 13.88
C THR A 47 -12.97 -5.51 13.95
N SER A 48 -12.00 -5.58 14.88
CA SER A 48 -11.00 -4.54 15.12
C SER A 48 -9.72 -4.74 14.31
N ILE A 49 -9.39 -5.98 13.96
CA ILE A 49 -8.24 -6.27 13.10
C ILE A 49 -8.61 -5.89 11.67
N GLY A 50 -7.89 -4.92 11.12
CA GLY A 50 -8.00 -4.56 9.70
C GLY A 50 -7.79 -5.79 8.81
N ARG A 51 -8.53 -5.86 7.71
CA ARG A 51 -8.46 -6.96 6.75
C ARG A 51 -7.32 -6.83 5.74
N ASP A 52 -6.42 -5.90 5.96
CA ASP A 52 -5.24 -5.75 5.11
C ASP A 52 -4.27 -6.90 5.38
N VAL A 53 -4.22 -7.82 4.44
CA VAL A 53 -3.30 -8.98 4.46
C VAL A 53 -1.84 -8.54 4.41
N LEU A 54 -1.59 -7.38 3.79
CA LEU A 54 -0.27 -6.75 3.72
C LEU A 54 -0.43 -5.30 4.19
N PRO A 55 0.22 -4.91 5.30
CA PRO A 55 0.20 -3.51 5.71
C PRO A 55 0.81 -2.69 4.57
N LYS A 56 0.02 -1.76 4.03
CA LYS A 56 0.56 -0.75 3.12
C LYS A 56 1.67 -0.07 3.89
N VAL A 57 2.90 -0.26 3.46
CA VAL A 57 4.00 0.55 3.94
C VAL A 57 3.63 1.96 3.50
N ASN A 58 3.08 2.76 4.42
CA ASN A 58 2.85 4.18 4.20
C ASN A 58 4.21 4.85 4.05
N GLY A 59 4.94 4.42 3.04
CA GLY A 59 6.09 5.14 2.58
C GLY A 59 5.58 6.47 2.08
N SER A 60 6.16 7.55 2.56
CA SER A 60 5.97 8.89 2.01
C SER A 60 6.46 8.95 0.56
N GLN A 61 6.07 7.97 -0.26
CA GLN A 61 6.55 7.77 -1.63
C GLN A 61 5.38 7.45 -2.55
N PHE A 62 5.46 7.97 -3.78
CA PHE A 62 4.53 7.62 -4.84
C PHE A 62 5.23 7.58 -6.20
N GLN A 63 4.69 6.77 -7.10
CA GLN A 63 5.14 6.68 -8.48
C GLN A 63 4.06 7.27 -9.39
N LEU A 64 4.51 8.04 -10.35
CA LEU A 64 3.68 8.71 -11.32
C LEU A 64 4.21 8.41 -12.73
N ARG A 65 3.35 7.89 -13.59
CA ARG A 65 3.62 7.73 -15.01
C ARG A 65 3.01 8.90 -15.76
N MET A 66 3.84 9.54 -16.57
CA MET A 66 3.45 10.57 -17.50
C MET A 66 3.49 10.01 -18.92
N ARG A 67 2.44 10.25 -19.68
CA ARG A 67 2.37 9.90 -21.11
C ARG A 67 1.98 11.14 -21.92
N ALA A 68 2.90 11.56 -22.76
CA ALA A 68 2.66 12.59 -23.77
C ALA A 68 1.98 11.99 -25.00
N ALA A 69 1.65 12.80 -25.98
CA ALA A 69 1.08 12.35 -27.26
C ALA A 69 2.03 11.37 -27.97
N ASP A 70 1.46 10.35 -28.61
CA ASP A 70 2.24 9.37 -29.37
C ASP A 70 3.07 10.08 -30.45
N GLY A 71 4.34 9.68 -30.61
CA GLY A 71 5.28 10.32 -31.52
C GLY A 71 6.02 11.53 -30.93
N THR A 72 5.79 11.89 -29.67
CA THR A 72 6.58 12.93 -28.99
C THR A 72 8.04 12.49 -28.87
N ARG A 73 8.96 13.37 -29.23
CA ARG A 73 10.41 13.16 -29.11
C ARG A 73 10.84 13.15 -27.64
N ILE A 74 11.90 12.41 -27.35
CA ILE A 74 12.41 12.23 -25.99
C ILE A 74 12.78 13.55 -25.31
N GLU A 75 13.37 14.50 -26.06
CA GLU A 75 13.77 15.80 -25.51
C GLU A 75 12.55 16.62 -25.05
N ARG A 76 11.43 16.50 -25.80
CA ARG A 76 10.19 17.15 -25.40
C ARG A 76 9.56 16.48 -24.20
N THR A 77 9.61 15.15 -24.14
CA THR A 77 9.15 14.38 -22.99
C THR A 77 9.94 14.74 -21.74
N GLU A 78 11.27 14.89 -21.87
CA GLU A 78 12.13 15.35 -20.79
C GLU A 78 11.73 16.76 -20.30
N ALA A 79 11.54 17.71 -21.22
CA ALA A 79 11.09 19.05 -20.85
C ALA A 79 9.73 19.06 -20.14
N LEU A 80 8.79 18.20 -20.55
CA LEU A 80 7.51 18.02 -19.88
C LEU A 80 7.67 17.38 -18.48
N THR A 81 8.58 16.42 -18.36
CA THR A 81 8.92 15.77 -17.09
C THR A 81 9.47 16.77 -16.07
N ILE A 82 10.38 17.63 -16.47
CA ILE A 82 10.95 18.69 -15.61
C ILE A 82 9.85 19.66 -15.16
N ARG A 83 8.94 20.03 -16.04
CA ARG A 83 7.80 20.88 -15.67
C ARG A 83 6.89 20.19 -14.66
N LEU A 84 6.59 18.90 -14.86
CA LEU A 84 5.80 18.11 -13.95
C LEU A 84 6.46 17.98 -12.57
N GLU A 85 7.78 17.78 -12.54
CA GLU A 85 8.56 17.76 -11.30
C GLU A 85 8.46 19.08 -10.53
N ASN A 86 8.51 20.22 -11.22
CA ASN A 86 8.31 21.53 -10.60
C ASN A 86 6.90 21.68 -10.04
N ILE A 87 5.88 21.22 -10.76
CA ILE A 87 4.49 21.22 -10.25
C ILE A 87 4.37 20.37 -8.97
N ILE A 88 5.01 19.20 -8.94
CA ILE A 88 5.02 18.34 -7.75
C ILE A 88 5.68 19.08 -6.57
N LYS A 89 6.84 19.69 -6.79
CA LYS A 89 7.54 20.47 -5.77
C LYS A 89 6.74 21.68 -5.28
N ASP A 90 6.00 22.33 -6.16
CA ASP A 90 5.15 23.48 -5.79
C ASP A 90 3.91 23.06 -5.00
N VAL A 91 3.33 21.87 -5.30
CA VAL A 91 2.14 21.37 -4.59
C VAL A 91 2.49 20.74 -3.24
N ALA A 92 3.58 19.99 -3.18
CA ALA A 92 4.03 19.32 -1.96
C ALA A 92 4.79 20.26 -1.01
N GLY A 93 5.36 21.36 -1.55
CA GLY A 93 6.38 22.17 -0.89
C GLY A 93 7.76 21.63 -1.20
N LYS A 94 8.67 22.49 -1.65
CA LYS A 94 10.05 22.08 -2.05
C LYS A 94 10.80 21.41 -0.90
N GLU A 95 10.57 21.87 0.31
CA GLU A 95 11.17 21.35 1.55
C GLU A 95 10.66 19.96 1.94
N ASN A 96 9.49 19.56 1.44
CA ASN A 96 8.86 18.29 1.78
C ASN A 96 9.21 17.18 0.79
N VAL A 97 9.78 17.51 -0.37
CA VAL A 97 10.27 16.54 -1.35
C VAL A 97 11.73 16.22 -1.04
N ALA A 98 11.98 14.97 -0.66
CA ALA A 98 13.33 14.52 -0.33
C ALA A 98 14.13 14.13 -1.58
N ILE A 99 13.56 13.29 -2.42
CA ILE A 99 14.20 12.75 -3.63
C ILE A 99 13.15 12.63 -4.73
N THR A 100 13.53 13.00 -5.94
CA THR A 100 12.79 12.69 -7.17
C THR A 100 13.71 11.99 -8.14
N SER A 101 13.29 10.82 -8.63
CA SER A 101 13.97 10.08 -9.71
C SER A 101 13.05 10.01 -10.90
N SER A 102 13.54 10.47 -12.05
CA SER A 102 12.78 10.52 -13.30
C SER A 102 13.44 9.66 -14.35
N TYR A 103 12.67 8.76 -14.95
CA TYR A 103 13.08 7.93 -16.06
C TYR A 103 12.29 8.36 -17.29
N VAL A 104 12.97 8.76 -18.35
CA VAL A 104 12.35 9.29 -19.58
C VAL A 104 12.69 8.39 -20.77
N GLY A 105 11.66 7.99 -21.52
CA GLY A 105 11.84 7.18 -22.71
C GLY A 105 12.16 5.71 -22.42
N MET A 106 12.52 4.98 -23.47
CA MET A 106 12.86 3.56 -23.37
C MET A 106 14.15 3.34 -22.59
N HIS A 107 14.08 2.52 -21.57
CA HIS A 107 15.27 2.09 -20.83
C HIS A 107 15.98 0.97 -21.59
N PRO A 108 17.32 1.01 -21.72
CA PRO A 108 18.08 -0.13 -22.23
C PRO A 108 17.86 -1.32 -21.28
N GLN A 109 17.31 -2.41 -21.77
CA GLN A 109 16.96 -3.60 -20.99
C GLN A 109 18.17 -4.28 -20.33
N LEU A 110 19.38 -3.86 -20.64
CA LEU A 110 20.64 -4.49 -20.24
C LEU A 110 21.12 -4.18 -18.81
N PHE A 111 20.55 -3.18 -18.10
CA PHE A 111 21.28 -2.63 -16.95
C PHE A 111 20.64 -2.77 -15.58
N SER A 112 19.40 -3.22 -15.46
CA SER A 112 18.81 -3.44 -14.12
C SER A 112 17.53 -4.28 -14.15
N THR A 113 17.43 -5.23 -13.22
CA THR A 113 16.16 -5.92 -12.90
C THR A 113 15.05 -4.95 -12.52
N SER A 114 15.39 -3.79 -11.96
CA SER A 114 14.44 -2.71 -11.64
C SER A 114 13.77 -2.12 -12.90
N SER A 115 14.45 -2.11 -14.04
CA SER A 115 13.89 -1.59 -15.30
C SER A 115 12.78 -2.48 -15.89
N LEU A 116 12.77 -3.76 -15.56
CA LEU A 116 11.68 -4.69 -15.93
C LEU A 116 10.34 -4.26 -15.32
N PHE A 117 10.37 -3.60 -14.17
CA PHE A 117 9.16 -3.13 -13.48
C PHE A 117 8.75 -1.70 -13.88
N LEU A 118 9.60 -1.00 -14.62
CA LEU A 118 9.37 0.35 -15.15
C LEU A 118 9.01 0.32 -16.64
N PHE A 119 8.25 -0.67 -17.05
CA PHE A 119 7.89 -0.85 -18.46
C PHE A 119 7.38 0.46 -19.08
N MET A 120 8.10 0.99 -20.07
CA MET A 120 7.73 2.17 -20.83
C MET A 120 7.52 1.80 -22.30
N ALA A 121 6.43 2.30 -22.89
CA ALA A 121 6.04 1.93 -24.25
C ALA A 121 6.86 2.67 -25.34
N GLY A 122 7.52 3.78 -24.98
CA GLY A 122 8.28 4.54 -25.95
C GLY A 122 8.84 5.85 -25.44
N PRO A 123 9.43 6.66 -26.32
CA PRO A 123 10.08 7.94 -25.97
C PRO A 123 9.10 9.01 -25.45
N HIS A 124 7.80 8.80 -25.62
CA HIS A 124 6.73 9.70 -25.17
C HIS A 124 6.27 9.44 -23.74
N GLU A 125 6.86 8.46 -23.04
CA GLU A 125 6.54 8.15 -21.66
C GLU A 125 7.67 8.50 -20.70
N ALA A 126 7.29 8.86 -19.48
CA ALA A 126 8.21 9.03 -18.38
C ALA A 126 7.61 8.49 -17.09
N VAL A 127 8.45 7.99 -16.21
CA VAL A 127 8.08 7.53 -14.86
C VAL A 127 8.86 8.34 -13.84
N LEU A 128 8.12 8.95 -12.92
CA LEU A 128 8.67 9.71 -11.81
C LEU A 128 8.42 8.96 -10.50
N GLN A 129 9.46 8.76 -9.73
CA GLN A 129 9.38 8.24 -8.37
C GLN A 129 9.71 9.39 -7.42
N VAL A 130 8.78 9.71 -6.55
CA VAL A 130 8.88 10.83 -5.61
C VAL A 130 8.87 10.29 -4.20
N ALA A 131 9.92 10.59 -3.44
CA ALA A 131 10.00 10.35 -2.02
C ALA A 131 9.80 11.68 -1.28
N LEU A 132 8.82 11.72 -0.41
CA LEU A 132 8.57 12.84 0.49
C LEU A 132 9.44 12.67 1.75
N ARG A 133 9.74 13.75 2.42
CA ARG A 133 10.56 13.75 3.64
C ARG A 133 9.84 13.01 4.78
N GLU A 134 10.58 12.26 5.56
CA GLU A 134 10.07 11.62 6.77
C GLU A 134 9.49 12.68 7.73
N GLY A 135 8.31 12.38 8.26
CA GLY A 135 7.58 13.32 9.14
C GLY A 135 6.63 14.27 8.41
N TYR A 136 6.61 14.32 7.08
CA TYR A 136 5.59 15.05 6.34
C TYR A 136 4.28 14.27 6.35
N ASN A 137 3.45 14.56 7.36
CA ASN A 137 2.16 13.89 7.54
C ASN A 137 1.10 14.56 6.66
N THR A 138 0.90 14.04 5.46
CA THR A 138 -0.12 14.52 4.52
C THR A 138 -1.01 13.36 4.04
N ASN A 139 -2.25 13.70 3.68
CA ASN A 139 -3.09 12.73 2.97
C ASN A 139 -2.56 12.59 1.53
N LEU A 140 -1.91 11.45 1.27
CA LEU A 140 -1.24 11.17 0.01
C LEU A 140 -2.22 11.19 -1.19
N ASP A 141 -3.46 10.73 -0.99
CA ASP A 141 -4.46 10.70 -2.06
C ASP A 141 -4.94 12.12 -2.40
N ALA A 142 -5.16 12.96 -1.39
CA ALA A 142 -5.47 14.37 -1.60
C ALA A 142 -4.31 15.14 -2.29
N LEU A 143 -3.06 14.78 -1.97
CA LEU A 143 -1.87 15.33 -2.62
C LEU A 143 -1.81 14.92 -4.10
N LYS A 144 -2.02 13.64 -4.40
CA LYS A 144 -2.08 13.11 -5.78
C LYS A 144 -3.16 13.81 -6.61
N ASP A 145 -4.33 14.04 -6.04
CA ASP A 145 -5.42 14.73 -6.73
C ASP A 145 -5.13 16.21 -6.99
N LYS A 146 -4.43 16.88 -6.09
CA LYS A 146 -3.96 18.25 -6.32
C LYS A 146 -2.91 18.31 -7.43
N ILE A 147 -1.96 17.37 -7.41
CA ILE A 147 -0.93 17.27 -8.46
C ILE A 147 -1.60 17.02 -9.83
N ARG A 148 -2.56 16.07 -9.88
CA ARG A 148 -3.29 15.75 -11.13
C ARG A 148 -3.96 16.98 -11.70
N ARG A 149 -4.78 17.68 -10.91
CA ARG A 149 -5.50 18.90 -11.37
C ARG A 149 -4.55 19.98 -11.88
N LYS A 150 -3.51 20.28 -11.12
CA LYS A 150 -2.54 21.31 -11.52
C LYS A 150 -1.75 20.94 -12.76
N ALA A 151 -1.45 19.67 -12.93
CA ALA A 151 -0.75 19.18 -14.11
C ALA A 151 -1.67 19.15 -15.35
N GLU A 152 -2.93 18.80 -15.23
CA GLU A 152 -3.91 18.87 -16.33
C GLU A 152 -4.08 20.30 -16.85
N GLU A 153 -4.08 21.29 -15.95
CA GLU A 153 -4.13 22.70 -16.32
C GLU A 153 -2.85 23.20 -17.00
N ALA A 154 -1.69 22.80 -16.49
CA ALA A 154 -0.39 23.31 -16.94
C ALA A 154 0.21 22.54 -18.13
N LEU A 155 -0.19 21.28 -18.34
CA LEU A 155 0.35 20.37 -19.34
C LEU A 155 -0.77 19.75 -20.19
N PRO A 156 -1.45 20.53 -21.04
CA PRO A 156 -2.54 20.02 -21.86
C PRO A 156 -2.05 18.92 -22.80
N GLY A 157 -2.83 17.82 -22.88
CA GLY A 157 -2.49 16.65 -23.71
C GLY A 157 -1.56 15.63 -23.08
N VAL A 158 -1.12 15.84 -21.84
CA VAL A 158 -0.37 14.87 -21.05
C VAL A 158 -1.33 14.06 -20.19
N LYS A 159 -1.20 12.75 -20.23
CA LYS A 159 -1.97 11.83 -19.34
C LYS A 159 -1.10 11.44 -18.16
N LEU A 160 -1.69 11.48 -16.94
CA LEU A 160 -1.03 11.12 -15.71
C LEU A 160 -1.71 9.91 -15.07
N SER A 161 -0.91 8.94 -14.65
CA SER A 161 -1.34 7.76 -13.92
C SER A 161 -0.48 7.57 -12.68
N PHE A 162 -1.10 7.49 -11.50
CA PHE A 162 -0.40 7.12 -10.28
C PHE A 162 -0.34 5.60 -10.18
N GLU A 163 0.86 5.09 -10.00
CA GLU A 163 1.13 3.65 -9.90
C GLU A 163 1.57 3.29 -8.49
N THR A 164 1.35 2.03 -8.12
CA THR A 164 1.85 1.49 -6.85
C THR A 164 3.37 1.29 -6.94
N ILE A 165 4.07 1.71 -5.90
CA ILE A 165 5.53 1.46 -5.77
C ILE A 165 5.78 0.07 -5.21
N GLU A 166 4.85 -0.46 -4.42
CA GLU A 166 5.05 -1.69 -3.68
C GLU A 166 5.23 -2.87 -4.64
N LEU A 167 6.35 -3.58 -4.45
CA LEU A 167 6.67 -4.76 -5.23
C LEU A 167 5.61 -5.86 -5.04
N THR A 168 5.06 -5.95 -3.85
CA THR A 168 3.97 -6.86 -3.51
C THR A 168 2.72 -6.59 -4.34
N ASP A 169 2.31 -5.35 -4.48
CA ASP A 169 1.16 -4.98 -5.32
C ASP A 169 1.43 -5.28 -6.80
N LYS A 170 2.67 -5.05 -7.26
CA LYS A 170 3.07 -5.37 -8.64
C LYS A 170 3.08 -6.87 -8.91
N ILE A 171 3.51 -7.68 -7.95
CA ILE A 171 3.53 -9.15 -8.08
C ILE A 171 2.11 -9.71 -7.98
N LEU A 172 1.31 -9.26 -7.00
CA LEU A 172 -0.07 -9.71 -6.81
C LEU A 172 -0.99 -9.24 -7.95
N GLY A 173 -0.74 -8.02 -8.46
CA GLY A 173 -1.43 -7.48 -9.63
C GLY A 173 -0.98 -8.08 -10.96
N GLN A 174 -0.10 -9.10 -10.97
CA GLN A 174 0.43 -9.73 -12.19
C GLN A 174 1.00 -8.72 -13.20
N GLY A 175 1.62 -7.66 -12.69
CA GLY A 175 2.20 -6.60 -13.52
C GLY A 175 1.20 -5.56 -14.02
N SER A 176 -0.07 -5.61 -13.58
CA SER A 176 -1.01 -4.54 -13.86
C SER A 176 -0.62 -3.27 -13.09
N PRO A 177 -0.49 -2.12 -13.75
CA PRO A 177 -0.17 -0.86 -13.09
C PRO A 177 -1.35 -0.28 -12.29
N THR A 178 -2.55 -0.81 -12.50
CA THR A 178 -3.79 -0.32 -11.89
C THR A 178 -4.51 -1.43 -11.12
N PRO A 179 -5.21 -1.09 -10.01
CA PRO A 179 -5.94 -2.08 -9.20
C PRO A 179 -7.09 -2.76 -9.95
N VAL A 180 -7.60 -2.13 -10.99
CA VAL A 180 -8.66 -2.65 -11.85
C VAL A 180 -8.20 -2.59 -13.30
N GLU A 181 -8.17 -3.72 -13.96
CA GLU A 181 -7.82 -3.85 -15.36
C GLU A 181 -8.93 -4.58 -16.09
N VAL A 182 -9.43 -3.98 -17.17
CA VAL A 182 -10.38 -4.61 -18.07
C VAL A 182 -9.66 -4.92 -19.38
N ARG A 183 -9.51 -6.20 -19.69
CA ARG A 183 -8.82 -6.66 -20.91
C ARG A 183 -9.84 -7.04 -21.97
N PHE A 184 -9.74 -6.40 -23.11
CA PHE A 184 -10.48 -6.77 -24.30
C PHE A 184 -9.58 -7.57 -25.23
N SER A 185 -9.92 -8.83 -25.51
CA SER A 185 -9.18 -9.68 -26.40
C SER A 185 -10.08 -10.15 -27.55
N GLY A 186 -9.64 -9.99 -28.79
CA GLY A 186 -10.37 -10.42 -29.97
C GLY A 186 -9.47 -10.39 -31.20
N ARG A 187 -9.96 -10.98 -32.27
CA ARG A 187 -9.22 -11.15 -33.53
C ARG A 187 -9.02 -9.82 -34.26
N ASN A 188 -9.91 -8.85 -34.03
CA ASN A 188 -9.91 -7.55 -34.70
C ASN A 188 -9.58 -6.44 -33.68
N LYS A 189 -8.45 -5.79 -33.86
CA LYS A 189 -7.97 -4.72 -32.98
C LYS A 189 -8.92 -3.51 -32.96
N LYS A 190 -9.53 -3.15 -34.11
CA LYS A 190 -10.44 -2.00 -34.19
C LYS A 190 -11.71 -2.21 -33.37
N ASP A 191 -12.28 -3.40 -33.46
CA ASP A 191 -13.49 -3.74 -32.71
C ASP A 191 -13.19 -3.78 -31.20
N ASN A 192 -12.03 -4.31 -30.82
CA ASN A 192 -11.60 -4.32 -29.41
C ASN A 192 -11.44 -2.88 -28.85
N GLU A 193 -10.90 -1.96 -29.66
CA GLU A 193 -10.73 -0.55 -29.26
C GLU A 193 -12.08 0.16 -29.15
N GLU A 194 -13.04 -0.13 -30.04
CA GLU A 194 -14.38 0.43 -29.96
C GLU A 194 -15.14 -0.05 -28.72
N TYR A 195 -15.05 -1.35 -28.39
CA TYR A 195 -15.64 -1.90 -27.16
C TYR A 195 -14.98 -1.36 -25.89
N ALA A 196 -13.69 -1.08 -25.92
CA ALA A 196 -12.99 -0.52 -24.78
C ALA A 196 -13.35 0.96 -24.50
N ARG A 197 -13.90 1.67 -25.49
CA ARG A 197 -14.32 3.08 -25.37
C ARG A 197 -15.79 3.26 -24.96
N ARG A 198 -16.58 2.21 -25.01
CA ARG A 198 -17.98 2.16 -24.55
C ARG A 198 -18.06 1.85 -23.05
#